data_1cd9ffb2b51957c6905f0ec910b6a9e4
#
_entry.id   1cd9ffb2b51957c6905f0ec910b6a9e4
#
_cell.length_a   1.000
_cell.length_b   1.000
_cell.length_c   1.000
_cell.angle_alpha   90.00
_cell.angle_beta   90.00
_cell.angle_gamma   90.00
#
_symmetry.space_group_name_H-M   'P 1'
#
loop_
_entity.id
_entity.type
_entity.pdbx_description
1 polymer ?
#
loop_
_entity_poly.entity_id
_entity_poly.type
_entity_poly.pdbx_seq_one_letter_code
_entity_poly.pdbx_strand_id
1 'polypeptide(L)'
;MEELELRNKRSKEKAENSLEDQVSFTPSDAGDNPQEIVEKLIDERNNEVEIELLNKLRETDPIFFEKLVVKLLDTMGYSGKNGNVTVTTQSNDGGIDGIINQDPLGTSTVYLQVKRYAEQNVVGRPAVQGFYGALASVNADRGVFITTSSFSKGALEFAKNQGIVLIDGIQLTELMIEYKVGVEPAQEYVVYQINYDDFESED
;
A
#
# COMPACT_ATOMS: atom_id res chain seq x y z
N MET A 1 11.10 -8.41 13.90
CA MET A 1 12.40 -8.24 13.22
C MET A 1 12.54 -9.25 12.08
N GLU A 2 12.32 -10.53 12.37
CA GLU A 2 12.45 -11.64 11.41
C GLU A 2 11.47 -11.55 10.22
N GLU A 3 10.25 -11.11 10.46
CA GLU A 3 9.19 -11.00 9.46
C GLU A 3 9.42 -9.85 8.44
N LEU A 4 10.04 -8.75 8.88
CA LEU A 4 10.45 -7.63 8.02
C LEU A 4 11.69 -7.96 7.17
N GLU A 5 12.60 -8.75 7.72
CA GLU A 5 13.78 -9.24 6.97
C GLU A 5 13.37 -10.29 5.92
N LEU A 6 12.42 -11.17 6.25
CA LEU A 6 11.82 -12.12 5.32
C LEU A 6 11.05 -11.43 4.18
N ARG A 7 10.33 -10.35 4.48
CA ARG A 7 9.60 -9.55 3.50
C ARG A 7 10.54 -8.81 2.54
N ASN A 8 11.59 -8.15 3.07
CA ASN A 8 12.61 -7.48 2.27
C ASN A 8 13.42 -8.46 1.41
N LYS A 9 13.65 -9.68 1.89
CA LYS A 9 14.32 -10.73 1.13
C LYS A 9 13.45 -11.24 -0.01
N ARG A 10 12.15 -11.45 0.22
CA ARG A 10 11.17 -11.79 -0.83
C ARG A 10 11.04 -10.70 -1.90
N SER A 11 11.09 -9.43 -1.52
CA SER A 11 11.01 -8.31 -2.47
C SER A 11 12.25 -8.21 -3.36
N LYS A 12 13.44 -8.50 -2.84
CA LYS A 12 14.69 -8.55 -3.63
C LYS A 12 14.73 -9.77 -4.55
N GLU A 13 14.33 -10.94 -4.05
CA GLU A 13 14.24 -12.17 -4.86
C GLU A 13 13.17 -12.03 -5.96
N LYS A 14 12.06 -11.32 -5.70
CA LYS A 14 11.06 -10.99 -6.73
C LYS A 14 11.60 -10.06 -7.83
N ALA A 15 12.39 -9.06 -7.50
CA ALA A 15 12.96 -8.13 -8.47
C ALA A 15 14.06 -8.75 -9.35
N GLU A 16 14.82 -9.70 -8.84
CA GLU A 16 15.87 -10.41 -9.59
C GLU A 16 15.32 -11.53 -10.50
N ASN A 17 14.20 -12.17 -10.13
CA ASN A 17 13.57 -13.23 -10.94
C ASN A 17 12.69 -12.71 -12.09
N SER A 18 12.33 -11.42 -12.13
CA SER A 18 11.43 -10.88 -13.16
C SER A 18 12.07 -10.65 -14.54
N LEU A 19 13.36 -10.95 -14.72
CA LEU A 19 14.07 -10.68 -15.97
C LEU A 19 14.39 -11.94 -16.81
N GLU A 20 14.14 -13.16 -16.36
CA GLU A 20 14.59 -14.35 -17.08
C GLU A 20 13.57 -15.48 -17.32
N ASP A 21 12.33 -15.43 -16.86
CA ASP A 21 11.43 -16.56 -17.11
C ASP A 21 10.17 -16.18 -17.90
N GLN A 22 10.22 -16.49 -19.21
CA GLN A 22 9.00 -16.86 -19.92
C GLN A 22 8.56 -18.20 -19.33
N VAL A 23 7.54 -18.16 -18.45
CA VAL A 23 6.98 -19.35 -17.82
C VAL A 23 6.36 -20.23 -18.91
N SER A 24 7.12 -21.19 -19.38
CA SER A 24 6.58 -22.34 -20.11
C SER A 24 5.90 -23.25 -19.10
N PHE A 25 4.56 -23.23 -19.06
CA PHE A 25 3.77 -24.18 -18.29
C PHE A 25 4.09 -25.61 -18.75
N THR A 26 4.86 -26.34 -17.97
CA THR A 26 5.03 -27.79 -18.12
C THR A 26 4.16 -28.48 -17.07
N PRO A 27 3.19 -29.33 -17.47
CA PRO A 27 2.32 -30.06 -16.51
C PRO A 27 3.08 -31.20 -15.81
N SER A 28 4.19 -30.93 -15.16
CA SER A 28 5.00 -31.96 -14.51
C SER A 28 4.91 -31.98 -12.97
N ASP A 29 4.19 -31.05 -12.37
CA ASP A 29 3.91 -31.08 -10.93
C ASP A 29 2.55 -31.77 -10.67
N ALA A 30 2.54 -33.10 -10.88
CA ALA A 30 1.36 -33.96 -10.67
C ALA A 30 1.07 -34.17 -9.17
N GLY A 31 1.08 -33.13 -8.37
CA GLY A 31 0.80 -33.14 -6.93
C GLY A 31 0.04 -31.93 -6.41
N ASP A 32 0.03 -30.83 -7.13
CA ASP A 32 -0.60 -29.61 -6.65
C ASP A 32 -2.11 -29.62 -6.95
N ASN A 33 -2.90 -29.22 -5.97
CA ASN A 33 -4.33 -29.01 -6.12
C ASN A 33 -4.55 -27.94 -7.20
N PRO A 34 -5.41 -28.18 -8.22
CA PRO A 34 -5.70 -27.20 -9.28
C PRO A 34 -6.08 -25.82 -8.75
N GLN A 35 -6.69 -25.74 -7.57
CA GLN A 35 -7.04 -24.50 -6.92
C GLN A 35 -5.79 -23.71 -6.47
N GLU A 36 -4.80 -24.39 -5.90
CA GLU A 36 -3.53 -23.79 -5.49
C GLU A 36 -2.74 -23.25 -6.70
N ILE A 37 -2.80 -23.95 -7.83
CA ILE A 37 -2.18 -23.50 -9.07
C ILE A 37 -2.83 -22.20 -9.56
N VAL A 38 -4.17 -22.13 -9.55
CA VAL A 38 -4.90 -20.91 -9.96
C VAL A 38 -4.58 -19.75 -9.05
N GLU A 39 -4.59 -19.95 -7.74
CA GLU A 39 -4.24 -18.93 -6.74
C GLU A 39 -2.82 -18.41 -6.98
N LYS A 40 -1.85 -19.30 -7.20
CA LYS A 40 -0.47 -18.93 -7.48
C LYS A 40 -0.32 -18.09 -8.75
N LEU A 41 -1.01 -18.47 -9.84
CA LEU A 41 -0.98 -17.72 -11.10
C LEU A 41 -1.63 -16.33 -10.96
N ILE A 42 -2.70 -16.22 -10.16
CA ILE A 42 -3.34 -14.94 -9.85
C ILE A 42 -2.37 -14.06 -9.06
N ASP A 43 -1.69 -14.62 -8.05
CA ASP A 43 -0.73 -13.88 -7.23
C ASP A 43 0.48 -13.42 -8.07
N GLU A 44 1.00 -14.28 -8.97
CA GLU A 44 2.07 -13.90 -9.90
C GLU A 44 1.63 -12.73 -10.79
N ARG A 45 0.42 -12.78 -11.34
CA ARG A 45 -0.11 -11.70 -12.17
C ARG A 45 -0.33 -10.40 -11.39
N ASN A 46 -0.85 -10.49 -10.18
CA ASN A 46 -1.04 -9.33 -9.32
C ASN A 46 0.31 -8.70 -8.92
N ASN A 47 1.35 -9.50 -8.69
CA ASN A 47 2.70 -9.00 -8.43
C ASN A 47 3.26 -8.18 -9.61
N GLU A 48 3.00 -8.60 -10.86
CA GLU A 48 3.38 -7.81 -12.04
C GLU A 48 2.66 -6.44 -12.05
N VAL A 49 1.36 -6.44 -11.73
CA VAL A 49 0.55 -5.22 -11.63
C VAL A 49 1.08 -4.31 -10.51
N GLU A 50 1.49 -4.86 -9.37
CA GLU A 50 2.12 -4.07 -8.28
C GLU A 50 3.38 -3.34 -8.74
N ILE A 51 4.25 -4.04 -9.47
CA ILE A 51 5.51 -3.46 -10.00
C ILE A 51 5.19 -2.35 -11.00
N GLU A 52 4.27 -2.61 -11.93
CA GLU A 52 3.86 -1.61 -12.93
C GLU A 52 3.22 -0.39 -12.27
N LEU A 53 2.32 -0.61 -11.31
CA LEU A 53 1.66 0.45 -10.54
C LEU A 53 2.68 1.31 -9.80
N LEU A 54 3.64 0.69 -9.11
CA LEU A 54 4.68 1.42 -8.38
C LEU A 54 5.54 2.28 -9.32
N ASN A 55 5.92 1.75 -10.48
CA ASN A 55 6.65 2.51 -11.49
C ASN A 55 5.81 3.69 -12.01
N LYS A 56 4.51 3.47 -12.27
CA LYS A 56 3.58 4.51 -12.68
C LYS A 56 3.46 5.61 -11.64
N LEU A 57 3.39 5.26 -10.35
CA LEU A 57 3.34 6.23 -9.25
C LEU A 57 4.62 7.08 -9.20
N ARG A 58 5.78 6.49 -9.44
CA ARG A 58 7.07 7.20 -9.49
C ARG A 58 7.16 8.22 -10.62
N GLU A 59 6.44 8.01 -11.73
CA GLU A 59 6.39 8.90 -12.88
C GLU A 59 5.27 9.95 -12.80
N THR A 60 4.30 9.74 -11.93
CA THR A 60 3.12 10.59 -11.76
C THR A 60 3.50 11.99 -11.24
N ASP A 61 2.75 13.03 -11.62
CA ASP A 61 2.92 14.37 -11.06
C ASP A 61 2.82 14.35 -9.52
N PRO A 62 3.70 15.05 -8.79
CA PRO A 62 3.71 15.01 -7.32
C PRO A 62 2.37 15.41 -6.68
N ILE A 63 1.72 16.46 -7.17
CA ILE A 63 0.44 16.95 -6.63
C ILE A 63 -0.68 15.93 -6.90
N PHE A 64 -0.64 15.29 -8.08
CA PHE A 64 -1.59 14.23 -8.39
C PHE A 64 -1.35 13.00 -7.51
N PHE A 65 -0.10 12.66 -7.23
CA PHE A 65 0.26 11.56 -6.33
C PHE A 65 -0.27 11.80 -4.90
N GLU A 66 -0.10 13.01 -4.36
CA GLU A 66 -0.67 13.38 -3.05
C GLU A 66 -2.20 13.20 -3.02
N LYS A 67 -2.91 13.65 -4.06
CA LYS A 67 -4.36 13.46 -4.18
C LYS A 67 -4.76 11.98 -4.26
N LEU A 68 -3.96 11.18 -4.96
CA LEU A 68 -4.21 9.74 -5.08
C LEU A 68 -4.04 9.01 -3.74
N VAL A 69 -3.01 9.36 -2.98
CA VAL A 69 -2.80 8.83 -1.62
C VAL A 69 -3.94 9.22 -0.69
N VAL A 70 -4.38 10.47 -0.74
CA VAL A 70 -5.53 10.94 0.04
C VAL A 70 -6.79 10.18 -0.33
N LYS A 71 -7.05 9.96 -1.64
CA LYS A 71 -8.17 9.14 -2.11
C LYS A 71 -8.09 7.70 -1.59
N LEU A 72 -6.88 7.12 -1.55
CA LEU A 72 -6.69 5.78 -1.00
C LEU A 72 -7.13 5.72 0.46
N LEU A 73 -6.63 6.61 1.30
CA LEU A 73 -6.97 6.64 2.72
C LEU A 73 -8.46 6.92 2.98
N ASP A 74 -9.09 7.75 2.15
CA ASP A 74 -10.54 7.96 2.17
C ASP A 74 -11.30 6.69 1.82
N THR A 75 -10.89 5.99 0.76
CA THR A 75 -11.48 4.70 0.33
C THR A 75 -11.30 3.61 1.40
N MET A 76 -10.18 3.63 2.14
CA MET A 76 -9.93 2.77 3.31
C MET A 76 -10.83 3.10 4.52
N GLY A 77 -11.61 4.18 4.45
CA GLY A 77 -12.53 4.59 5.51
C GLY A 77 -11.90 5.47 6.59
N TYR A 78 -10.69 6.00 6.38
CA TYR A 78 -10.03 6.86 7.37
C TYR A 78 -10.77 8.16 7.65
N SER A 79 -11.56 8.68 6.70
CA SER A 79 -12.41 9.87 6.89
C SER A 79 -13.69 9.59 7.70
N GLY A 80 -14.00 8.30 7.99
CA GLY A 80 -15.26 7.94 8.67
C GLY A 80 -16.50 8.35 7.88
N LYS A 81 -17.69 8.23 8.48
CA LYS A 81 -18.96 8.54 7.79
C LYS A 81 -19.20 10.04 7.53
N ASN A 82 -18.59 10.92 8.33
CA ASN A 82 -18.83 12.35 8.31
C ASN A 82 -17.54 13.16 8.52
N GLY A 83 -16.41 12.56 8.26
CA GLY A 83 -15.12 13.23 8.32
C GLY A 83 -14.86 14.09 7.08
N ASN A 84 -13.75 14.80 7.10
CA ASN A 84 -13.32 15.66 6.00
C ASN A 84 -11.87 15.37 5.66
N VAL A 85 -11.58 15.35 4.36
CA VAL A 85 -10.23 15.16 3.84
C VAL A 85 -9.77 16.44 3.18
N THR A 86 -8.63 16.95 3.59
CA THR A 86 -8.03 18.16 3.03
C THR A 86 -6.63 17.86 2.55
N VAL A 87 -6.37 18.13 1.27
CA VAL A 87 -5.00 18.21 0.74
C VAL A 87 -4.48 19.60 1.03
N THR A 88 -3.37 19.71 1.74
CA THR A 88 -2.77 21.02 2.01
C THR A 88 -2.09 21.51 0.73
N THR A 89 -2.46 22.71 0.26
CA THR A 89 -1.75 23.34 -0.85
C THR A 89 -0.44 23.91 -0.35
N GLN A 90 0.64 23.46 -0.96
CA GLN A 90 2.03 23.90 -0.79
C GLN A 90 2.20 25.28 -0.15
N SER A 91 2.63 25.33 1.10
CA SER A 91 3.65 26.26 1.62
C SER A 91 3.52 26.45 3.13
N ASN A 92 4.60 26.29 3.86
CA ASN A 92 4.80 26.59 5.29
C ASN A 92 4.32 25.59 6.35
N ASP A 93 3.80 24.45 6.00
CA ASP A 93 3.21 23.50 6.99
C ASP A 93 4.23 22.47 7.51
N GLY A 94 5.54 22.75 7.37
CA GLY A 94 6.60 21.88 7.89
C GLY A 94 6.67 20.49 7.23
N GLY A 95 5.93 20.26 6.13
CA GLY A 95 5.90 18.99 5.41
C GLY A 95 4.66 18.14 5.68
N ILE A 96 3.56 18.75 6.08
CA ILE A 96 2.24 18.11 6.13
C ILE A 96 1.57 18.30 4.78
N ASP A 97 1.35 17.21 4.04
CA ASP A 97 0.79 17.23 2.68
C ASP A 97 -0.71 16.94 2.68
N GLY A 98 -1.26 16.41 3.78
CA GLY A 98 -2.69 16.16 3.92
C GLY A 98 -3.16 16.04 5.36
N ILE A 99 -4.45 16.30 5.56
CA ILE A 99 -5.11 16.23 6.87
C ILE A 99 -6.43 15.47 6.69
N ILE A 100 -6.64 14.43 7.47
CA ILE A 100 -7.86 13.63 7.49
C ILE A 100 -8.50 13.76 8.86
N ASN A 101 -9.63 14.45 8.94
CA ASN A 101 -10.48 14.47 10.13
C ASN A 101 -11.37 13.23 10.11
N GLN A 102 -11.25 12.39 11.11
CA GLN A 102 -12.00 11.13 11.23
C GLN A 102 -13.40 11.30 11.80
N ASP A 103 -13.67 12.46 12.34
CA ASP A 103 -14.98 12.84 12.90
C ASP A 103 -15.36 14.29 12.53
N PRO A 104 -16.67 14.65 12.59
CA PRO A 104 -17.15 15.98 12.18
C PRO A 104 -16.61 17.13 13.04
N LEU A 105 -16.14 16.86 14.25
CA LEU A 105 -15.63 17.87 15.18
C LEU A 105 -14.11 18.05 15.07
N GLY A 106 -13.44 17.16 14.31
CA GLY A 106 -11.99 17.18 14.16
C GLY A 106 -11.24 16.79 15.45
N THR A 107 -11.85 16.01 16.32
CA THR A 107 -11.24 15.55 17.57
C THR A 107 -10.28 14.39 17.34
N SER A 108 -10.42 13.69 16.23
CA SER A 108 -9.47 12.66 15.77
C SER A 108 -8.99 13.03 14.37
N THR A 109 -7.71 13.39 14.29
CA THR A 109 -7.09 13.87 13.04
C THR A 109 -5.86 13.05 12.72
N VAL A 110 -5.71 12.63 11.47
CA VAL A 110 -4.52 12.00 10.92
C VAL A 110 -3.83 12.96 9.97
N TYR A 111 -2.54 13.18 10.19
CA TYR A 111 -1.70 14.02 9.36
C TYR A 111 -0.86 13.17 8.43
N LEU A 112 -0.69 13.62 7.19
CA LEU A 112 -0.02 12.88 6.13
C LEU A 112 1.21 13.63 5.65
N GLN A 113 2.30 12.90 5.44
CA GLN A 113 3.41 13.32 4.60
C GLN A 113 3.61 12.31 3.48
N VAL A 114 3.75 12.80 2.26
CA VAL A 114 3.84 11.98 1.05
C VAL A 114 5.10 12.34 0.29
N LYS A 115 5.96 11.35 -0.02
CA LYS A 115 7.21 11.56 -0.77
C LYS A 115 7.28 10.65 -1.97
N ARG A 116 7.06 11.24 -3.16
CA ARG A 116 7.28 10.56 -4.43
C ARG A 116 8.78 10.54 -4.75
N TYR A 117 9.42 9.43 -4.47
CA TYR A 117 10.85 9.23 -4.69
C TYR A 117 11.12 8.10 -5.68
N ALA A 118 12.24 8.19 -6.41
CA ALA A 118 12.77 7.08 -7.18
C ALA A 118 13.20 5.94 -6.23
N GLU A 119 13.25 4.73 -6.73
CA GLU A 119 13.52 3.52 -5.95
C GLU A 119 14.78 3.62 -5.08
N GLN A 120 15.86 4.15 -5.63
CA GLN A 120 17.15 4.29 -4.95
C GLN A 120 17.18 5.40 -3.89
N ASN A 121 16.19 6.27 -3.85
CA ASN A 121 16.12 7.39 -2.92
C ASN A 121 15.44 6.98 -1.60
N VAL A 122 16.15 6.20 -0.79
CA VAL A 122 15.67 5.70 0.50
C VAL A 122 15.39 6.84 1.47
N VAL A 123 14.20 6.84 2.09
CA VAL A 123 13.82 7.81 3.13
C VAL A 123 14.60 7.54 4.41
N GLY A 124 15.48 8.48 4.75
CA GLY A 124 16.32 8.40 5.95
C GLY A 124 15.61 8.91 7.22
N ARG A 125 16.21 8.60 8.37
CA ARG A 125 15.77 9.09 9.69
C ARG A 125 15.54 10.61 9.74
N PRO A 126 16.38 11.49 9.16
CA PRO A 126 16.17 12.94 9.21
C PRO A 126 14.82 13.39 8.63
N ALA A 127 14.33 12.73 7.56
CA ALA A 127 13.04 13.07 6.96
C ALA A 127 11.88 12.74 7.91
N VAL A 128 11.93 11.57 8.57
CA VAL A 128 10.90 11.15 9.54
C VAL A 128 10.96 12.03 10.79
N GLN A 129 12.15 12.44 11.22
CA GLN A 129 12.31 13.42 12.32
C GLN A 129 11.74 14.80 11.97
N GLY A 130 11.91 15.25 10.71
CA GLY A 130 11.29 16.47 10.21
C GLY A 130 9.76 16.40 10.29
N PHE A 131 9.18 15.30 9.85
CA PHE A 131 7.73 15.07 9.95
C PHE A 131 7.25 15.02 11.40
N TYR A 132 7.98 14.35 12.29
CA TYR A 132 7.67 14.38 13.72
C TYR A 132 7.67 15.81 14.28
N GLY A 133 8.64 16.65 13.88
CA GLY A 133 8.66 18.06 14.25
C GLY A 133 7.43 18.83 13.74
N ALA A 134 6.99 18.54 12.50
CA ALA A 134 5.77 19.12 11.94
C ALA A 134 4.53 18.71 12.74
N LEU A 135 4.38 17.42 13.07
CA LEU A 135 3.31 16.93 13.95
C LEU A 135 3.30 17.64 15.30
N ALA A 136 4.46 17.78 15.94
CA ALA A 136 4.60 18.47 17.20
C ALA A 136 4.18 19.95 17.13
N SER A 137 4.46 20.63 16.00
CA SER A 137 4.07 22.04 15.80
C SER A 137 2.57 22.27 15.75
N VAL A 138 1.79 21.25 15.39
CA VAL A 138 0.32 21.28 15.35
C VAL A 138 -0.32 20.49 16.50
N ASN A 139 0.46 20.10 17.51
CA ASN A 139 0.05 19.29 18.66
C ASN A 139 -0.61 17.94 18.23
N ALA A 140 -0.11 17.33 17.17
CA ALA A 140 -0.60 16.06 16.68
C ALA A 140 0.14 14.89 17.29
N ASP A 141 -0.60 13.85 17.68
CA ASP A 141 -0.06 12.62 18.28
C ASP A 141 0.20 11.52 17.23
N ARG A 142 -0.35 11.65 16.03
CA ARG A 142 -0.35 10.60 15.02
C ARG A 142 -0.12 11.16 13.63
N GLY A 143 0.66 10.43 12.84
CA GLY A 143 0.88 10.75 11.45
C GLY A 143 1.18 9.52 10.61
N VAL A 144 0.95 9.64 9.30
CA VAL A 144 1.28 8.62 8.30
C VAL A 144 2.26 9.23 7.31
N PHE A 145 3.41 8.59 7.16
CA PHE A 145 4.42 8.97 6.17
C PHE A 145 4.45 7.92 5.06
N ILE A 146 4.15 8.33 3.84
CA ILE A 146 4.02 7.45 2.67
C ILE A 146 5.09 7.81 1.65
N THR A 147 5.71 6.80 1.04
CA THR A 147 6.68 7.00 -0.05
C THR A 147 6.53 5.96 -1.14
N THR A 148 6.93 6.31 -2.37
CA THR A 148 7.11 5.37 -3.49
C THR A 148 8.46 4.64 -3.47
N SER A 149 9.28 4.89 -2.45
CA SER A 149 10.56 4.25 -2.22
C SER A 149 10.49 3.37 -0.96
N SER A 150 11.60 3.22 -0.25
CA SER A 150 11.72 2.47 1.00
C SER A 150 12.19 3.36 2.14
N PHE A 151 12.14 2.84 3.37
CA PHE A 151 12.66 3.50 4.57
C PHE A 151 13.94 2.85 5.05
N SER A 152 14.90 3.66 5.48
CA SER A 152 16.11 3.15 6.14
C SER A 152 15.77 2.53 7.50
N LYS A 153 16.62 1.61 7.98
CA LYS A 153 16.47 1.00 9.30
C LYS A 153 16.36 2.06 10.41
N GLY A 154 17.16 3.12 10.34
CA GLY A 154 17.11 4.22 11.32
C GLY A 154 15.81 5.04 11.26
N ALA A 155 15.14 5.13 10.09
CA ALA A 155 13.82 5.74 9.96
C ALA A 155 12.74 4.87 10.62
N LEU A 156 12.76 3.55 10.35
CA LEU A 156 11.82 2.58 10.94
C LEU A 156 11.93 2.53 12.47
N GLU A 157 13.16 2.47 13.00
CA GLU A 157 13.41 2.48 14.45
C GLU A 157 12.92 3.77 15.11
N PHE A 158 13.12 4.91 14.46
CA PHE A 158 12.66 6.19 14.99
C PHE A 158 11.13 6.27 15.03
N ALA A 159 10.45 5.95 13.93
CA ALA A 159 8.99 6.05 13.81
C ALA A 159 8.24 5.16 14.81
N LYS A 160 8.78 3.97 15.12
CA LYS A 160 8.17 2.96 15.99
C LYS A 160 7.69 3.48 17.35
N ASN A 161 8.36 4.49 17.91
CA ASN A 161 8.08 5.04 19.23
C ASN A 161 7.44 6.43 19.18
N GLN A 162 7.09 6.94 17.99
CA GLN A 162 6.65 8.33 17.81
C GLN A 162 5.22 8.46 17.27
N GLY A 163 4.43 7.37 17.27
CA GLY A 163 3.07 7.40 16.73
C GLY A 163 3.00 7.62 15.21
N ILE A 164 4.13 7.40 14.50
CA ILE A 164 4.20 7.57 13.04
C ILE A 164 4.12 6.21 12.37
N VAL A 165 3.15 6.05 11.49
CA VAL A 165 3.03 4.90 10.58
C VAL A 165 3.84 5.20 9.33
N LEU A 166 4.70 4.27 8.92
CA LEU A 166 5.47 4.36 7.67
C LEU A 166 4.92 3.36 6.67
N ILE A 167 4.58 3.84 5.47
CA ILE A 167 4.09 3.03 4.34
C ILE A 167 5.07 3.23 3.19
N ASP A 168 5.80 2.18 2.85
CA ASP A 168 6.72 2.16 1.71
C ASP A 168 5.99 1.91 0.38
N GLY A 169 6.74 1.91 -0.74
CA GLY A 169 6.16 1.77 -2.06
C GLY A 169 5.46 0.43 -2.27
N ILE A 170 5.94 -0.65 -1.67
CA ILE A 170 5.34 -1.99 -1.79
C ILE A 170 4.03 -2.04 -1.00
N GLN A 171 4.06 -1.63 0.26
CA GLN A 171 2.86 -1.56 1.07
C GLN A 171 1.80 -0.63 0.48
N LEU A 172 2.23 0.47 -0.15
CA LEU A 172 1.33 1.38 -0.84
C LEU A 172 0.60 0.70 -2.00
N THR A 173 1.32 -0.05 -2.85
CA THR A 173 0.70 -0.75 -3.99
C THR A 173 -0.18 -1.91 -3.54
N GLU A 174 0.20 -2.67 -2.52
CA GLU A 174 -0.65 -3.68 -1.88
C GLU A 174 -2.00 -3.08 -1.45
N LEU A 175 -1.96 -1.96 -0.70
CA LEU A 175 -3.18 -1.25 -0.27
C LEU A 175 -3.99 -0.70 -1.45
N MET A 176 -3.34 -0.17 -2.48
CA MET A 176 -4.02 0.35 -3.67
C MET A 176 -4.76 -0.74 -4.43
N ILE A 177 -4.21 -1.95 -4.54
CA ILE A 177 -4.88 -3.10 -5.15
C ILE A 177 -6.03 -3.57 -4.27
N GLU A 178 -5.82 -3.74 -2.97
CA GLU A 178 -6.85 -4.17 -2.02
C GLU A 178 -8.08 -3.27 -2.06
N TYR A 179 -7.86 -1.94 -2.05
CA TYR A 179 -8.94 -0.95 -2.06
C TYR A 179 -9.33 -0.46 -3.46
N LYS A 180 -8.79 -1.08 -4.52
CA LYS A 180 -9.10 -0.78 -5.93
C LYS A 180 -8.91 0.69 -6.30
N VAL A 181 -7.83 1.30 -5.81
CA VAL A 181 -7.43 2.67 -6.14
C VAL A 181 -6.28 2.66 -7.13
N GLY A 182 -6.49 3.24 -8.31
CA GLY A 182 -5.50 3.24 -9.40
C GLY A 182 -5.42 1.93 -10.19
N VAL A 183 -6.24 0.95 -9.84
CA VAL A 183 -6.40 -0.33 -10.52
C VAL A 183 -7.87 -0.69 -10.69
N GLU A 184 -8.18 -1.58 -11.61
CA GLU A 184 -9.50 -2.15 -11.81
C GLU A 184 -9.40 -3.67 -12.04
N PRO A 185 -10.41 -4.47 -11.66
CA PRO A 185 -10.44 -5.89 -11.97
C PRO A 185 -10.41 -6.10 -13.49
N ALA A 186 -9.41 -6.83 -13.99
CA ALA A 186 -9.29 -7.15 -15.40
C ALA A 186 -10.15 -8.36 -15.78
N GLN A 187 -10.25 -9.35 -14.87
CA GLN A 187 -10.99 -10.58 -15.11
C GLN A 187 -11.44 -11.21 -13.79
N GLU A 188 -12.60 -11.88 -13.81
CA GLU A 188 -13.13 -12.65 -12.69
C GLU A 188 -13.29 -14.11 -13.10
N TYR A 189 -12.91 -15.03 -12.21
CA TYR A 189 -13.06 -16.46 -12.41
C TYR A 189 -14.05 -17.02 -11.41
N VAL A 190 -15.01 -17.83 -11.89
CA VAL A 190 -16.01 -18.46 -11.04
C VAL A 190 -15.79 -19.97 -11.02
N VAL A 191 -15.66 -20.52 -9.84
CA VAL A 191 -15.57 -21.97 -9.62
C VAL A 191 -16.90 -22.45 -9.04
N TYR A 192 -17.49 -23.48 -9.65
CA TYR A 192 -18.75 -24.04 -9.20
C TYR A 192 -18.52 -25.28 -8.34
N GLN A 193 -19.39 -25.47 -7.35
CA GLN A 193 -19.53 -26.70 -6.60
C GLN A 193 -21.00 -27.15 -6.63
N ILE A 194 -21.23 -28.42 -6.35
CA ILE A 194 -22.59 -28.97 -6.28
C ILE A 194 -23.27 -28.40 -5.01
N ASN A 195 -24.46 -27.83 -5.17
CA ASN A 195 -25.33 -27.49 -4.07
C ASN A 195 -26.20 -28.75 -3.76
N TYR A 196 -25.81 -29.51 -2.75
CA TYR A 196 -26.48 -30.76 -2.41
C TYR A 196 -27.89 -30.53 -1.89
N ASP A 197 -28.19 -29.39 -1.29
CA ASP A 197 -29.51 -29.05 -0.77
C ASP A 197 -30.60 -29.03 -1.89
N ASP A 198 -30.19 -28.71 -3.13
CA ASP A 198 -31.12 -28.74 -4.29
C ASP A 198 -31.53 -30.16 -4.71
N PHE A 199 -30.85 -31.19 -4.18
CA PHE A 199 -31.11 -32.60 -4.50
C PHE A 199 -31.72 -33.39 -3.32
N GLU A 200 -31.87 -32.76 -2.13
CA GLU A 200 -32.59 -33.37 -1.01
C GLU A 200 -34.07 -33.11 -1.18
N SER A 201 -34.88 -34.22 -1.22
CA SER A 201 -36.33 -34.10 -1.24
C SER A 201 -36.83 -33.69 0.13
N GLU A 202 -37.67 -32.66 0.21
CA GLU A 202 -38.47 -32.39 1.41
C GLU A 202 -39.41 -33.62 1.65
N ASP A 203 -39.06 -34.45 2.63
CA ASP A 203 -39.95 -35.52 3.15
C ASP A 203 -40.94 -34.95 4.17
#